data_b4f84e7f807d1d1b5c314776f983d5f2
#
_entry.id   b4f84e7f807d1d1b5c314776f983d5f2
#
_cell.length_a   1.000
_cell.length_b   1.000
_cell.length_c   1.000
_cell.angle_alpha   90.00
_cell.angle_beta   90.00
_cell.angle_gamma   90.00
#
_symmetry.space_group_name_H-M   'P 1'
#
loop_
_entity.id
_entity.type
_entity.pdbx_description
1 polymer ?
#
loop_
_entity_poly.entity_id
_entity_poly.type
_entity_poly.pdbx_seq_one_letter_code
_entity_poly.pdbx_strand_id
1 'polypeptide(L)'
;HQLLSPDRRIVRSPRSYNSQIGVPLSVWQLNEEAELGIFEAGISEMGEMNALKRMIKPTIGILTNIGGAHQENFFSLQEKCMEKLTLFKDCDVVIYNGDNELISNCVAKSMLTAREIAWSRKDIERPLYISRVTKKEDHTVISYRYLDMDNTFCIPFIDDASIENVLNCLAACLYLMTPADQITERMARLEPIAMRLEVKEGKNNCVLINDSYNSDLASLDIALDFLVRRSEKKGLKRTLIL
;
A
#
# COMPACT_ATOMS: atom_id res chain seq x y z
N HIS A 1 -1.06 -8.97 4.42
CA HIS A 1 -0.97 -10.10 5.36
C HIS A 1 -2.22 -10.20 6.22
N GLN A 2 -2.59 -9.18 7.05
CA GLN A 2 -3.74 -9.24 7.96
C GLN A 2 -5.03 -9.73 7.30
N LEU A 3 -5.28 -9.36 6.04
CA LEU A 3 -6.49 -9.72 5.30
C LEU A 3 -6.51 -11.16 4.79
N LEU A 4 -5.35 -11.76 4.53
CA LEU A 4 -5.24 -13.05 3.83
C LEU A 4 -4.74 -14.19 4.73
N SER A 5 -4.05 -13.88 5.83
CA SER A 5 -3.51 -14.90 6.74
C SER A 5 -4.54 -15.77 7.46
N PRO A 6 -5.82 -15.37 7.63
CA PRO A 6 -6.81 -16.29 8.17
C PRO A 6 -7.08 -17.53 7.29
N ASP A 7 -6.88 -17.41 5.97
CA ASP A 7 -7.19 -18.48 5.02
C ASP A 7 -5.96 -19.11 4.37
N ARG A 8 -4.78 -18.49 4.50
CA ARG A 8 -3.58 -18.88 3.73
C ARG A 8 -2.33 -18.88 4.60
N ARG A 9 -1.47 -19.86 4.40
CA ARG A 9 -0.12 -19.86 4.98
C ARG A 9 0.76 -18.92 4.18
N ILE A 10 1.12 -17.78 4.80
CA ILE A 10 1.81 -16.68 4.12
C ILE A 10 3.23 -16.55 4.64
N VAL A 11 4.20 -16.60 3.73
CA VAL A 11 5.56 -16.11 3.97
C VAL A 11 5.65 -14.66 3.49
N ARG A 12 6.21 -13.78 4.31
CA ARG A 12 6.34 -12.36 3.96
C ARG A 12 7.67 -11.79 4.36
N SER A 13 8.07 -10.68 3.73
CA SER A 13 9.21 -9.90 4.18
C SER A 13 9.04 -9.50 5.65
N PRO A 14 10.00 -9.84 6.53
CA PRO A 14 9.99 -9.38 7.90
C PRO A 14 10.40 -7.90 7.94
N ARG A 15 9.65 -7.06 8.65
CA ARG A 15 9.93 -5.62 8.79
C ARG A 15 10.17 -4.94 7.43
N SER A 16 11.32 -4.27 7.26
CA SER A 16 11.74 -3.53 6.07
C SER A 16 12.77 -4.28 5.21
N TYR A 17 12.69 -5.61 5.14
CA TYR A 17 13.60 -6.42 4.31
C TYR A 17 13.21 -6.31 2.83
N ASN A 18 13.42 -5.12 2.24
CA ASN A 18 13.04 -4.76 0.88
C ASN A 18 14.23 -4.48 -0.06
N SER A 19 15.47 -4.58 0.45
CA SER A 19 16.71 -4.35 -0.32
C SER A 19 17.16 -5.58 -1.09
N GLN A 20 18.23 -5.40 -1.91
CA GLN A 20 18.89 -6.48 -2.65
C GLN A 20 19.44 -7.61 -1.75
N ILE A 21 19.56 -7.40 -0.44
CA ILE A 21 19.95 -8.41 0.55
C ILE A 21 18.71 -8.91 1.30
N GLY A 22 17.83 -8.01 1.71
CA GLY A 22 16.65 -8.34 2.52
C GLY A 22 15.62 -9.20 1.79
N VAL A 23 15.40 -8.93 0.50
CA VAL A 23 14.44 -9.69 -0.32
C VAL A 23 14.88 -11.16 -0.49
N PRO A 24 16.12 -11.49 -0.89
CA PRO A 24 16.58 -12.89 -0.96
C PRO A 24 16.42 -13.64 0.35
N LEU A 25 16.77 -13.01 1.48
CA LEU A 25 16.59 -13.61 2.80
C LEU A 25 15.12 -13.88 3.14
N SER A 26 14.23 -13.02 2.66
CA SER A 26 12.79 -13.21 2.83
C SER A 26 12.26 -14.34 1.93
N VAL A 27 12.68 -14.37 0.67
CA VAL A 27 12.30 -15.41 -0.30
C VAL A 27 12.80 -16.79 0.14
N TRP A 28 13.98 -16.87 0.77
CA TRP A 28 14.53 -18.14 1.29
C TRP A 28 13.65 -18.77 2.39
N GLN A 29 12.77 -18.01 3.03
CA GLN A 29 11.82 -18.56 4.01
C GLN A 29 10.65 -19.32 3.38
N LEU A 30 10.49 -19.25 2.04
CA LEU A 30 9.48 -20.04 1.34
C LEU A 30 9.76 -21.53 1.51
N ASN A 31 8.72 -22.27 1.83
CA ASN A 31 8.72 -23.72 1.95
C ASN A 31 7.50 -24.31 1.25
N GLU A 32 7.42 -25.63 1.20
CA GLU A 32 6.34 -26.35 0.52
C GLU A 32 4.95 -26.11 1.13
N GLU A 33 4.88 -25.62 2.36
CA GLU A 33 3.62 -25.29 3.03
C GLU A 33 3.10 -23.89 2.69
N ALA A 34 3.96 -23.02 2.15
CA ALA A 34 3.59 -21.63 1.82
C ALA A 34 2.64 -21.60 0.62
N GLU A 35 1.48 -21.01 0.80
CA GLU A 35 0.46 -20.82 -0.24
C GLU A 35 0.56 -19.44 -0.91
N LEU A 36 1.18 -18.49 -0.22
CA LEU A 36 1.38 -17.13 -0.72
C LEU A 36 2.68 -16.54 -0.17
N GLY A 37 3.46 -15.90 -1.05
CA GLY A 37 4.58 -15.05 -0.68
C GLY A 37 4.22 -13.57 -0.84
N ILE A 38 4.49 -12.73 0.16
CA ILE A 38 4.31 -11.28 0.09
C ILE A 38 5.65 -10.60 0.35
N PHE A 39 6.26 -10.05 -0.71
CA PHE A 39 7.58 -9.44 -0.64
C PHE A 39 7.52 -7.97 -1.04
N GLU A 40 8.14 -7.12 -0.22
CA GLU A 40 8.35 -5.72 -0.55
C GLU A 40 9.66 -5.58 -1.32
N ALA A 41 9.64 -4.91 -2.47
CA ALA A 41 10.81 -4.60 -3.27
C ALA A 41 11.08 -3.09 -3.27
N GLY A 42 12.07 -2.68 -2.52
CA GLY A 42 12.62 -1.33 -2.53
C GLY A 42 13.52 -1.11 -3.73
N ILE A 43 13.73 0.15 -4.08
CA ILE A 43 14.63 0.57 -5.16
C ILE A 43 15.54 1.69 -4.66
N SER A 44 16.81 1.56 -4.96
CA SER A 44 17.83 2.61 -4.71
C SER A 44 18.49 3.05 -6.01
N GLU A 45 18.69 2.13 -6.96
CA GLU A 45 19.43 2.37 -8.21
C GLU A 45 18.78 1.66 -9.40
N MET A 46 19.16 2.07 -10.59
CA MET A 46 18.75 1.43 -11.85
C MET A 46 19.27 -0.01 -11.95
N GLY A 47 18.45 -0.91 -12.47
CA GLY A 47 18.79 -2.33 -12.69
C GLY A 47 18.48 -3.26 -11.52
N GLU A 48 18.20 -2.74 -10.32
CA GLU A 48 17.89 -3.53 -9.12
C GLU A 48 16.62 -4.36 -9.28
N MET A 49 15.59 -3.79 -9.93
CA MET A 49 14.31 -4.50 -10.10
C MET A 49 14.43 -5.74 -10.96
N ASN A 50 15.33 -5.76 -11.94
CA ASN A 50 15.56 -6.94 -12.74
C ASN A 50 16.25 -8.08 -11.94
N ALA A 51 17.10 -7.74 -10.98
CA ALA A 51 17.70 -8.71 -10.07
C ALA A 51 16.64 -9.30 -9.13
N LEU A 52 15.81 -8.44 -8.51
CA LEU A 52 14.72 -8.86 -7.62
C LEU A 52 13.66 -9.67 -8.37
N LYS A 53 13.33 -9.33 -9.61
CA LYS A 53 12.40 -10.09 -10.45
C LYS A 53 12.84 -11.56 -10.60
N ARG A 54 14.13 -11.80 -10.86
CA ARG A 54 14.66 -13.16 -11.00
C ARG A 54 14.60 -13.97 -9.70
N MET A 55 14.69 -13.31 -8.56
CA MET A 55 14.63 -13.93 -7.24
C MET A 55 13.21 -14.21 -6.79
N ILE A 56 12.33 -13.20 -6.88
CA ILE A 56 10.94 -13.27 -6.39
C ILE A 56 10.08 -14.07 -7.36
N LYS A 57 10.27 -13.88 -8.69
CA LYS A 57 9.40 -14.39 -9.76
C LYS A 57 7.92 -14.09 -9.46
N PRO A 58 7.55 -12.81 -9.31
CA PRO A 58 6.21 -12.48 -8.84
C PRO A 58 5.16 -12.80 -9.89
N THR A 59 4.02 -13.33 -9.44
CA THR A 59 2.82 -13.55 -10.26
C THR A 59 1.82 -12.40 -10.11
N ILE A 60 1.86 -11.70 -8.97
CA ILE A 60 1.02 -10.53 -8.68
C ILE A 60 1.94 -9.36 -8.39
N GLY A 61 1.81 -8.30 -9.17
CA GLY A 61 2.49 -7.02 -8.94
C GLY A 61 1.55 -6.01 -8.30
N ILE A 62 1.99 -5.31 -7.26
CA ILE A 62 1.26 -4.18 -6.67
C ILE A 62 2.17 -2.97 -6.70
N LEU A 63 1.84 -1.97 -7.51
CA LEU A 63 2.53 -0.68 -7.54
C LEU A 63 1.76 0.32 -6.67
N THR A 64 2.29 0.61 -5.49
CA THR A 64 1.62 1.46 -4.51
C THR A 64 1.69 2.93 -4.91
N ASN A 65 2.86 3.54 -4.82
CA ASN A 65 3.09 4.91 -5.26
C ASN A 65 4.54 5.12 -5.73
N ILE A 66 4.81 6.27 -6.33
CA ILE A 66 6.14 6.71 -6.72
C ILE A 66 6.45 8.00 -5.96
N GLY A 67 7.23 7.87 -4.89
CA GLY A 67 7.68 8.98 -4.06
C GLY A 67 9.10 9.47 -4.36
N GLY A 68 9.51 10.54 -3.67
CA GLY A 68 10.83 11.17 -3.84
C GLY A 68 12.02 10.44 -3.22
N ALA A 69 11.81 9.38 -2.42
CA ALA A 69 12.91 8.64 -1.80
C ALA A 69 13.91 8.12 -2.85
N HIS A 70 15.21 8.31 -2.64
CA HIS A 70 16.29 7.95 -3.59
C HIS A 70 16.14 8.59 -5.00
N GLN A 71 15.49 9.76 -5.09
CA GLN A 71 15.28 10.44 -6.38
C GLN A 71 16.60 10.93 -6.98
N GLU A 72 17.61 11.17 -6.18
CA GLU A 72 18.97 11.54 -6.60
C GLU A 72 19.63 10.55 -7.55
N ASN A 73 19.20 9.30 -7.54
CA ASN A 73 19.72 8.21 -8.38
C ASN A 73 18.93 8.00 -9.68
N PHE A 74 17.92 8.84 -9.94
CA PHE A 74 17.04 8.77 -11.12
C PHE A 74 16.89 10.13 -11.78
N PHE A 75 16.95 10.19 -13.11
CA PHE A 75 16.73 11.46 -13.84
C PHE A 75 15.31 12.00 -13.69
N SER A 76 14.33 11.14 -13.45
CA SER A 76 12.94 11.53 -13.30
C SER A 76 12.13 10.49 -12.50
N LEU A 77 10.98 10.91 -11.96
CA LEU A 77 9.99 10.00 -11.38
C LEU A 77 9.45 8.99 -12.41
N GLN A 78 9.39 9.39 -13.68
CA GLN A 78 8.98 8.50 -14.76
C GLN A 78 9.98 7.37 -14.97
N GLU A 79 11.28 7.67 -15.00
CA GLU A 79 12.33 6.66 -15.10
C GLU A 79 12.29 5.68 -13.93
N LYS A 80 12.16 6.20 -12.71
CA LYS A 80 12.02 5.41 -11.50
C LYS A 80 10.78 4.50 -11.53
N CYS A 81 9.65 5.01 -12.04
CA CYS A 81 8.44 4.24 -12.24
C CYS A 81 8.66 3.10 -13.24
N MET A 82 9.31 3.38 -14.38
CA MET A 82 9.62 2.38 -15.40
C MET A 82 10.55 1.29 -14.87
N GLU A 83 11.56 1.66 -14.05
CA GLU A 83 12.42 0.68 -13.38
C GLU A 83 11.61 -0.22 -12.44
N LYS A 84 10.74 0.36 -11.60
CA LYS A 84 9.84 -0.43 -10.72
C LYS A 84 8.96 -1.39 -11.51
N LEU A 85 8.44 -0.98 -12.66
CA LEU A 85 7.60 -1.83 -13.53
C LEU A 85 8.39 -3.01 -14.14
N THR A 86 9.71 -2.93 -14.19
CA THR A 86 10.56 -4.06 -14.61
C THR A 86 10.35 -5.29 -13.72
N LEU A 87 10.06 -5.10 -12.43
CA LEU A 87 9.74 -6.19 -11.50
C LEU A 87 8.52 -7.01 -11.96
N PHE A 88 7.57 -6.38 -12.65
CA PHE A 88 6.27 -6.96 -12.98
C PHE A 88 6.16 -7.49 -14.41
N LYS A 89 7.26 -7.54 -15.18
CA LYS A 89 7.25 -7.96 -16.59
C LYS A 89 6.66 -9.35 -16.83
N ASP A 90 6.82 -10.24 -15.85
CA ASP A 90 6.39 -11.64 -15.98
C ASP A 90 5.20 -11.95 -15.03
N CYS A 91 4.52 -10.91 -14.50
CA CYS A 91 3.34 -11.09 -13.66
C CYS A 91 2.10 -11.46 -14.48
N ASP A 92 1.19 -12.20 -13.87
CA ASP A 92 -0.15 -12.47 -14.41
C ASP A 92 -1.04 -11.24 -14.27
N VAL A 93 -0.85 -10.47 -13.19
CA VAL A 93 -1.63 -9.27 -12.90
C VAL A 93 -0.79 -8.16 -12.29
N VAL A 94 -1.13 -6.92 -12.62
CA VAL A 94 -0.57 -5.71 -12.00
C VAL A 94 -1.70 -4.85 -11.44
N ILE A 95 -1.58 -4.50 -10.17
CA ILE A 95 -2.54 -3.69 -9.40
C ILE A 95 -1.92 -2.31 -9.16
N TYR A 96 -2.70 -1.24 -9.41
CA TYR A 96 -2.23 0.12 -9.18
C TYR A 96 -3.39 1.12 -9.09
N ASN A 97 -3.06 2.35 -8.64
CA ASN A 97 -3.97 3.49 -8.64
C ASN A 97 -4.11 4.06 -10.06
N GLY A 98 -5.24 3.82 -10.72
CA GLY A 98 -5.53 4.30 -12.06
C GLY A 98 -5.72 5.82 -12.16
N ASP A 99 -5.98 6.52 -11.05
CA ASP A 99 -6.09 7.98 -11.01
C ASP A 99 -4.73 8.68 -10.93
N ASN A 100 -3.65 7.94 -10.69
CA ASN A 100 -2.30 8.47 -10.71
C ASN A 100 -1.78 8.53 -12.17
N GLU A 101 -1.75 9.72 -12.74
CA GLU A 101 -1.36 9.94 -14.14
C GLU A 101 0.06 9.44 -14.45
N LEU A 102 1.02 9.64 -13.54
CA LEU A 102 2.38 9.16 -13.73
C LEU A 102 2.40 7.63 -13.86
N ILE A 103 1.76 6.93 -12.93
CA ILE A 103 1.71 5.46 -12.90
C ILE A 103 0.98 4.94 -14.14
N SER A 104 -0.21 5.46 -14.43
CA SER A 104 -1.02 5.05 -15.59
C SER A 104 -0.27 5.24 -16.91
N ASN A 105 0.41 6.37 -17.08
CA ASN A 105 1.23 6.64 -18.27
C ASN A 105 2.43 5.69 -18.37
N CYS A 106 3.08 5.36 -17.25
CA CYS A 106 4.20 4.42 -17.23
C CYS A 106 3.73 2.99 -17.53
N VAL A 107 2.61 2.54 -16.96
CA VAL A 107 2.03 1.22 -17.23
C VAL A 107 1.69 1.10 -18.71
N ALA A 108 1.00 2.07 -19.29
CA ALA A 108 0.65 2.08 -20.72
C ALA A 108 1.89 2.02 -21.65
N LYS A 109 3.01 2.64 -21.24
CA LYS A 109 4.28 2.62 -22.00
C LYS A 109 5.14 1.39 -21.76
N SER A 110 4.94 0.70 -20.66
CA SER A 110 5.80 -0.42 -20.23
C SER A 110 5.62 -1.69 -21.06
N MET A 111 4.55 -1.77 -21.87
CA MET A 111 4.18 -2.94 -22.68
C MET A 111 4.11 -4.24 -21.86
N LEU A 112 3.65 -4.14 -20.62
CA LEU A 112 3.37 -5.31 -19.77
C LEU A 112 2.28 -6.16 -20.41
N THR A 113 2.45 -7.48 -20.37
CA THR A 113 1.42 -8.44 -20.81
C THR A 113 0.47 -8.84 -19.69
N ALA A 114 0.77 -8.41 -18.47
CA ALA A 114 -0.03 -8.66 -17.29
C ALA A 114 -1.44 -8.06 -17.42
N ARG A 115 -2.44 -8.76 -16.88
CA ARG A 115 -3.77 -8.18 -16.70
C ARG A 115 -3.70 -6.99 -15.75
N GLU A 116 -4.27 -5.86 -16.14
CA GLU A 116 -4.33 -4.68 -15.29
C GLU A 116 -5.57 -4.69 -14.39
N ILE A 117 -5.38 -4.47 -13.09
CA ILE A 117 -6.44 -4.14 -12.14
C ILE A 117 -6.14 -2.74 -11.60
N ALA A 118 -6.50 -1.75 -12.41
CA ALA A 118 -6.44 -0.36 -12.00
C ALA A 118 -7.71 -0.02 -11.22
N TRP A 119 -7.56 0.38 -9.95
CA TRP A 119 -8.68 0.97 -9.22
C TRP A 119 -8.74 2.48 -9.45
N SER A 120 -9.95 3.04 -9.45
CA SER A 120 -10.17 4.47 -9.68
C SER A 120 -11.33 5.01 -8.85
N ARG A 121 -11.21 6.28 -8.45
CA ARG A 121 -12.27 7.09 -7.82
C ARG A 121 -12.95 8.01 -8.83
N LYS A 122 -12.39 8.13 -10.06
CA LYS A 122 -12.81 9.08 -11.09
C LYS A 122 -13.42 8.38 -12.30
N ASP A 123 -12.84 7.26 -12.70
CA ASP A 123 -13.21 6.54 -13.92
C ASP A 123 -14.09 5.32 -13.56
N ILE A 124 -15.39 5.42 -13.87
CA ILE A 124 -16.40 4.39 -13.59
C ILE A 124 -16.20 3.11 -14.43
N GLU A 125 -15.49 3.22 -15.55
CA GLU A 125 -15.24 2.09 -16.46
C GLU A 125 -14.08 1.19 -15.97
N ARG A 126 -13.38 1.61 -14.93
CA ARG A 126 -12.30 0.79 -14.36
C ARG A 126 -12.85 -0.46 -13.66
N PRO A 127 -12.12 -1.60 -13.75
CA PRO A 127 -12.55 -2.87 -13.16
C PRO A 127 -12.92 -2.78 -11.67
N LEU A 128 -12.23 -1.91 -10.93
CA LEU A 128 -12.52 -1.60 -9.54
C LEU A 128 -12.79 -0.10 -9.41
N TYR A 129 -14.05 0.26 -9.36
CA TYR A 129 -14.48 1.65 -9.17
C TYR A 129 -14.83 1.93 -7.72
N ILE A 130 -14.17 2.95 -7.15
CA ILE A 130 -14.40 3.42 -5.78
C ILE A 130 -15.43 4.55 -5.84
N SER A 131 -16.69 4.21 -5.63
CA SER A 131 -17.82 5.13 -5.79
C SER A 131 -17.89 6.19 -4.68
N ARG A 132 -17.43 5.87 -3.47
CA ARG A 132 -17.46 6.81 -2.35
C ARG A 132 -16.37 6.51 -1.31
N VAL A 133 -15.75 7.56 -0.78
CA VAL A 133 -14.88 7.51 0.41
C VAL A 133 -15.38 8.57 1.39
N THR A 134 -15.85 8.14 2.55
CA THR A 134 -16.40 9.02 3.59
C THR A 134 -15.58 8.88 4.87
N LYS A 135 -14.74 9.89 5.13
CA LYS A 135 -13.97 9.96 6.38
C LYS A 135 -14.89 10.38 7.52
N LYS A 136 -14.89 9.60 8.58
CA LYS A 136 -15.56 9.86 9.86
C LYS A 136 -14.51 10.33 10.87
N GLU A 137 -14.86 10.34 12.14
CA GLU A 137 -13.96 10.81 13.18
C GLU A 137 -12.78 9.87 13.41
N ASP A 138 -13.02 8.57 13.44
CA ASP A 138 -12.09 7.50 13.81
C ASP A 138 -11.97 6.39 12.76
N HIS A 139 -12.78 6.46 11.70
CA HIS A 139 -12.80 5.44 10.65
C HIS A 139 -13.19 6.05 9.30
N THR A 140 -12.95 5.31 8.23
CA THR A 140 -13.39 5.67 6.88
C THR A 140 -14.31 4.59 6.33
N VAL A 141 -15.45 5.01 5.74
CA VAL A 141 -16.37 4.14 5.00
C VAL A 141 -16.06 4.25 3.52
N ILE A 142 -15.85 3.10 2.87
CA ILE A 142 -15.50 3.00 1.46
C ILE A 142 -16.56 2.17 0.75
N SER A 143 -17.16 2.74 -0.30
CA SER A 143 -18.07 2.03 -1.21
C SER A 143 -17.38 1.83 -2.55
N TYR A 144 -17.53 0.63 -3.13
CA TYR A 144 -16.90 0.28 -4.39
C TYR A 144 -17.80 -0.60 -5.24
N ARG A 145 -17.53 -0.60 -6.56
CA ARG A 145 -18.12 -1.51 -7.53
C ARG A 145 -17.02 -2.39 -8.13
N TYR A 146 -17.30 -3.67 -8.18
CA TYR A 146 -16.45 -4.66 -8.83
C TYR A 146 -17.32 -5.75 -9.45
N LEU A 147 -17.12 -6.05 -10.74
CA LEU A 147 -17.94 -7.01 -11.52
C LEU A 147 -19.44 -6.73 -11.37
N ASP A 148 -19.84 -5.46 -11.52
CA ASP A 148 -21.22 -4.97 -11.41
C ASP A 148 -21.89 -5.16 -10.04
N MET A 149 -21.12 -5.52 -9.03
CA MET A 149 -21.60 -5.62 -7.64
C MET A 149 -21.10 -4.44 -6.80
N ASP A 150 -22.06 -3.75 -6.19
CA ASP A 150 -21.76 -2.67 -5.24
C ASP A 150 -21.58 -3.26 -3.83
N ASN A 151 -20.50 -2.86 -3.17
CA ASN A 151 -20.15 -3.28 -1.83
C ASN A 151 -19.67 -2.10 -1.00
N THR A 152 -19.68 -2.26 0.32
CA THR A 152 -19.22 -1.23 1.25
C THR A 152 -18.50 -1.89 2.43
N PHE A 153 -17.42 -1.28 2.89
CA PHE A 153 -16.70 -1.69 4.10
C PHE A 153 -16.17 -0.48 4.87
N CYS A 154 -15.73 -0.70 6.10
CA CYS A 154 -15.09 0.30 6.96
C CYS A 154 -13.64 -0.06 7.22
N ILE A 155 -12.81 0.95 7.46
CA ILE A 155 -11.43 0.80 7.91
C ILE A 155 -11.14 1.74 9.08
N PRO A 156 -10.29 1.36 10.05
CA PRO A 156 -9.93 2.19 11.21
C PRO A 156 -8.85 3.23 10.90
N PHE A 157 -8.83 3.77 9.67
CA PHE A 157 -7.88 4.77 9.21
C PHE A 157 -8.61 5.94 8.58
N ILE A 158 -8.05 7.15 8.73
CA ILE A 158 -8.62 8.40 8.18
C ILE A 158 -7.64 9.16 7.28
N ASP A 159 -6.38 8.76 7.23
CA ASP A 159 -5.35 9.36 6.37
C ASP A 159 -5.40 8.80 4.94
N ASP A 160 -5.03 9.63 3.97
CA ASP A 160 -5.13 9.28 2.56
C ASP A 160 -4.14 8.19 2.14
N ALA A 161 -2.97 8.12 2.77
CA ALA A 161 -1.97 7.10 2.45
C ALA A 161 -2.44 5.70 2.87
N SER A 162 -3.01 5.57 4.08
CA SER A 162 -3.62 4.31 4.53
C SER A 162 -4.81 3.91 3.67
N ILE A 163 -5.67 4.88 3.27
CA ILE A 163 -6.79 4.62 2.37
C ILE A 163 -6.29 4.08 1.03
N GLU A 164 -5.28 4.70 0.41
CA GLU A 164 -4.70 4.25 -0.86
C GLU A 164 -4.11 2.84 -0.75
N ASN A 165 -3.36 2.56 0.32
CA ASN A 165 -2.83 1.23 0.59
C ASN A 165 -3.95 0.18 0.74
N VAL A 166 -5.04 0.52 1.42
CA VAL A 166 -6.21 -0.36 1.57
C VAL A 166 -6.87 -0.63 0.23
N LEU A 167 -6.96 0.34 -0.68
CA LEU A 167 -7.53 0.13 -2.02
C LEU A 167 -6.68 -0.83 -2.86
N ASN A 168 -5.36 -0.76 -2.76
CA ASN A 168 -4.47 -1.76 -3.36
C ASN A 168 -4.68 -3.16 -2.74
N CYS A 169 -4.84 -3.23 -1.42
CA CYS A 169 -5.13 -4.49 -0.72
C CYS A 169 -6.51 -5.06 -1.12
N LEU A 170 -7.54 -4.20 -1.26
CA LEU A 170 -8.86 -4.59 -1.74
C LEU A 170 -8.76 -5.25 -3.12
N ALA A 171 -8.06 -4.61 -4.07
CA ALA A 171 -7.86 -5.15 -5.41
C ALA A 171 -7.17 -6.53 -5.38
N ALA A 172 -6.17 -6.71 -4.52
CA ALA A 172 -5.50 -7.99 -4.34
C ALA A 172 -6.43 -9.06 -3.75
N CYS A 173 -7.23 -8.73 -2.73
CA CYS A 173 -8.21 -9.64 -2.14
C CYS A 173 -9.26 -10.08 -3.16
N LEU A 174 -9.78 -9.15 -3.97
CA LEU A 174 -10.75 -9.43 -5.02
C LEU A 174 -10.16 -10.32 -6.11
N TYR A 175 -8.92 -10.06 -6.54
CA TYR A 175 -8.22 -10.91 -7.51
C TYR A 175 -7.99 -12.32 -6.97
N LEU A 176 -7.65 -12.45 -5.69
CA LEU A 176 -7.47 -13.73 -5.00
C LEU A 176 -8.80 -14.40 -4.60
N MET A 177 -9.94 -13.85 -5.05
CA MET A 177 -11.28 -14.37 -4.83
C MET A 177 -11.68 -14.49 -3.36
N THR A 178 -11.18 -13.60 -2.51
CA THR A 178 -11.63 -13.52 -1.11
C THR A 178 -13.10 -13.08 -1.07
N PRO A 179 -13.99 -13.78 -0.37
CA PRO A 179 -15.41 -13.42 -0.27
C PRO A 179 -15.64 -12.00 0.28
N ALA A 180 -16.64 -11.30 -0.26
CA ALA A 180 -16.89 -9.89 0.06
C ALA A 180 -17.25 -9.65 1.55
N ASP A 181 -17.94 -10.59 2.17
CA ASP A 181 -18.24 -10.58 3.61
C ASP A 181 -16.98 -10.68 4.47
N GLN A 182 -16.06 -11.56 4.10
CA GLN A 182 -14.77 -11.69 4.77
C GLN A 182 -13.88 -10.45 4.56
N ILE A 183 -13.88 -9.88 3.35
CA ILE A 183 -13.19 -8.60 3.10
C ILE A 183 -13.74 -7.54 4.04
N THR A 184 -15.06 -7.39 4.12
CA THR A 184 -15.74 -6.40 4.96
C THR A 184 -15.38 -6.57 6.45
N GLU A 185 -15.44 -7.79 6.95
CA GLU A 185 -15.10 -8.09 8.34
C GLU A 185 -13.63 -7.79 8.66
N ARG A 186 -12.71 -8.24 7.81
CA ARG A 186 -11.26 -8.11 8.03
C ARG A 186 -10.77 -6.69 7.86
N MET A 187 -11.33 -5.93 6.91
CA MET A 187 -11.01 -4.51 6.72
C MET A 187 -11.34 -3.67 7.95
N ALA A 188 -12.44 -3.96 8.64
CA ALA A 188 -12.82 -3.26 9.86
C ALA A 188 -11.87 -3.56 11.05
N ARG A 189 -11.13 -4.65 11.00
CA ARG A 189 -10.20 -5.09 12.05
C ARG A 189 -8.72 -4.84 11.72
N LEU A 190 -8.44 -4.08 10.66
CA LEU A 190 -7.05 -3.74 10.32
C LEU A 190 -6.39 -2.97 11.46
N GLU A 191 -5.16 -3.37 11.77
CA GLU A 191 -4.35 -2.70 12.78
C GLU A 191 -3.34 -1.76 12.14
N PRO A 192 -3.07 -0.59 12.76
CA PRO A 192 -2.03 0.31 12.31
C PRO A 192 -0.66 -0.37 12.27
N ILE A 193 0.17 0.04 11.34
CA ILE A 193 1.57 -0.39 11.29
C ILE A 193 2.34 0.41 12.32
N ALA A 194 3.11 -0.28 13.17
CA ALA A 194 3.95 0.36 14.17
C ALA A 194 4.85 1.44 13.55
N MET A 195 5.02 2.55 14.25
CA MET A 195 5.84 3.70 13.83
C MET A 195 5.39 4.40 12.53
N ARG A 196 4.14 4.19 12.06
CA ARG A 196 3.55 4.91 10.94
C ARG A 196 2.24 5.55 11.38
N LEU A 197 2.27 6.83 11.72
CA LEU A 197 1.15 7.57 12.32
C LEU A 197 0.49 6.82 13.48
N GLU A 198 1.27 6.00 14.18
CA GLU A 198 0.80 5.16 15.28
C GLU A 198 0.38 6.03 16.46
N VAL A 199 -0.88 5.92 16.88
CA VAL A 199 -1.42 6.71 17.99
C VAL A 199 -1.44 5.86 19.25
N LYS A 200 -0.81 6.37 20.31
CA LYS A 200 -0.81 5.76 21.64
C LYS A 200 -1.33 6.73 22.69
N GLU A 201 -2.15 6.25 23.59
CA GLU A 201 -2.51 7.02 24.77
C GLU A 201 -1.36 6.95 25.79
N GLY A 202 -0.91 8.11 26.21
CA GLY A 202 0.13 8.27 27.22
C GLY A 202 -0.45 8.63 28.59
N LYS A 203 0.42 8.87 29.57
CA LYS A 203 0.02 9.35 30.90
C LYS A 203 -0.48 10.80 30.83
N ASN A 204 -1.31 11.20 31.81
CA ASN A 204 -1.82 12.57 31.98
C ASN A 204 -2.57 13.11 30.76
N ASN A 205 -3.42 12.29 30.12
CA ASN A 205 -4.15 12.64 28.92
C ASN A 205 -3.26 13.08 27.72
N CYS A 206 -2.00 12.66 27.72
CA CYS A 206 -1.12 12.86 26.59
C CYS A 206 -1.44 11.87 25.49
N VAL A 207 -1.43 12.33 24.25
CA VAL A 207 -1.52 11.46 23.06
C VAL A 207 -0.18 11.50 22.33
N LEU A 208 0.42 10.34 22.14
CA LEU A 208 1.64 10.18 21.36
C LEU A 208 1.29 9.75 19.94
N ILE A 209 1.78 10.49 18.95
CA ILE A 209 1.75 10.10 17.55
C ILE A 209 3.18 9.72 17.18
N ASN A 210 3.39 8.45 16.83
CA ASN A 210 4.69 7.92 16.45
C ASN A 210 4.74 7.67 14.94
N ASP A 211 5.56 8.44 14.22
CA ASP A 211 5.81 8.33 12.78
C ASP A 211 7.32 8.24 12.49
N SER A 212 8.05 7.53 13.33
CA SER A 212 9.51 7.49 13.31
C SER A 212 10.12 6.44 12.38
N TYR A 213 9.31 5.74 11.57
CA TYR A 213 9.80 4.68 10.69
C TYR A 213 10.68 5.21 9.55
N ASN A 214 10.23 6.24 8.87
CA ASN A 214 10.96 6.99 7.85
C ASN A 214 10.63 8.47 8.01
N SER A 215 11.62 9.33 7.81
CA SER A 215 11.45 10.77 7.90
C SER A 215 11.93 11.42 6.61
N ASP A 216 11.02 11.67 5.68
CA ASP A 216 11.19 12.60 4.57
C ASP A 216 10.23 13.78 4.71
N LEU A 217 10.43 14.84 3.91
CA LEU A 217 9.60 16.06 4.01
C LEU A 217 8.12 15.79 3.77
N ALA A 218 7.79 14.87 2.85
CA ALA A 218 6.39 14.57 2.53
C ALA A 218 5.71 13.79 3.66
N SER A 219 6.40 12.82 4.26
CA SER A 219 5.88 12.09 5.43
C SER A 219 5.75 13.00 6.65
N LEU A 220 6.68 13.92 6.86
CA LEU A 220 6.61 14.91 7.94
C LEU A 220 5.39 15.82 7.78
N ASP A 221 5.11 16.33 6.58
CA ASP A 221 3.92 17.15 6.31
C ASP A 221 2.62 16.39 6.64
N ILE A 222 2.52 15.12 6.25
CA ILE A 222 1.37 14.26 6.57
C ILE A 222 1.23 14.09 8.08
N ALA A 223 2.34 13.84 8.79
CA ALA A 223 2.33 13.67 10.25
C ALA A 223 1.94 14.96 10.98
N LEU A 224 2.40 16.12 10.51
CA LEU A 224 2.04 17.44 11.05
C LEU A 224 0.55 17.74 10.82
N ASP A 225 0.03 17.51 9.64
CA ASP A 225 -1.40 17.66 9.34
C ASP A 225 -2.26 16.76 10.24
N PHE A 226 -1.84 15.52 10.45
CA PHE A 226 -2.52 14.60 11.34
C PHE A 226 -2.50 15.10 12.80
N LEU A 227 -1.36 15.58 13.28
CA LEU A 227 -1.20 16.20 14.60
C LEU A 227 -2.14 17.41 14.76
N VAL A 228 -2.19 18.30 13.77
CA VAL A 228 -3.04 19.50 13.76
C VAL A 228 -4.50 19.11 13.90
N ARG A 229 -5.01 18.28 13.00
CA ARG A 229 -6.42 17.86 12.98
C ARG A 229 -6.85 17.20 14.30
N ARG A 230 -5.98 16.36 14.86
CA ARG A 230 -6.28 15.64 16.10
C ARG A 230 -6.25 16.54 17.32
N SER A 231 -5.32 17.51 17.38
CA SER A 231 -5.17 18.43 18.50
C SER A 231 -6.27 19.51 18.54
N GLU A 232 -6.70 20.03 17.41
CA GLU A 232 -7.77 21.03 17.31
C GLU A 232 -9.09 20.51 17.87
N LYS A 233 -9.45 19.29 17.54
CA LYS A 233 -10.66 18.64 18.04
C LYS A 233 -10.69 18.50 19.57
N LYS A 234 -9.53 18.29 20.20
CA LYS A 234 -9.41 18.02 21.64
C LYS A 234 -8.89 19.20 22.45
N GLY A 235 -8.58 20.35 21.82
CA GLY A 235 -7.99 21.53 22.49
C GLY A 235 -6.62 21.24 23.13
N LEU A 236 -5.85 20.29 22.58
CA LEU A 236 -4.58 19.86 23.14
C LEU A 236 -3.42 20.75 22.69
N LYS A 237 -2.44 20.94 23.58
CA LYS A 237 -1.16 21.53 23.20
C LYS A 237 -0.38 20.57 22.29
N ARG A 238 0.37 21.13 21.34
CA ARG A 238 1.16 20.38 20.36
C ARG A 238 2.64 20.43 20.75
N THR A 239 3.31 19.30 20.65
CA THR A 239 4.77 19.21 20.80
C THR A 239 5.29 18.30 19.68
N LEU A 240 6.32 18.76 18.97
CA LEU A 240 7.04 17.99 17.96
C LEU A 240 8.39 17.57 18.53
N ILE A 241 8.73 16.31 18.37
CA ILE A 241 10.05 15.75 18.69
C ILE A 241 10.59 15.16 17.39
N LEU A 242 11.70 15.70 16.91
CA LEU A 242 12.41 15.27 15.70
C LEU A 242 13.61 14.39 16.07
#